data_444efdd822a6a3ca13b61850ee26ccdd
#
_entry.id   444efdd822a6a3ca13b61850ee26ccdd
#
_cell.length_a   1.000
_cell.length_b   1.000
_cell.length_c   1.000
_cell.angle_alpha   90.00
_cell.angle_beta   90.00
_cell.angle_gamma   90.00
#
_symmetry.space_group_name_H-M   'P 1'
#
loop_
_entity.id
_entity.type
_entity.pdbx_description
1 polymer ?
#
loop_
_entity_poly.entity_id
_entity_poly.type
_entity_poly.pdbx_seq_one_letter_code
_entity_poly.pdbx_strand_id
1 'polypeptide(L)'
;MHYSRKWPTNNVRCPGTPYTAKLRVIKNQRQTTEQRKDMVNWDVIVIGSGIGGLTAAVGLSNLGKRVLVLEQHYLPGGWTHSFSLEGHKFSPGVHYVGQLNEGGRTREIFEGLGVGGDLEFLELHPDGYDHIVFKDETFDIPAGLEKYIARLIERFPDERSGIVGYFKLMKQVDRGLTMAADIKGIFDKLKLLLTCPAIVFNGLKPASQIIDRFITDAKLKTILEVRAGDHGMSPARVPFALHVAIEAHYWNGGWYPKGGASAMPKALIGRLKCNDGEIRMRTTVDHILVDGNGADRRAVGVQLADGKQIRAETVLSNADAWITYDKLIDRRHLSDAITSRISKLEPSISALSLFLATDLDIDALGLDSGNYWIMNEADVDATYRLAEDGQLAAEGAFPGGFLTVTTRKDESKMHDGLHTMEAFVFVSYTAFERWKESATGDRSEDYEAFKEQLTQRMLKMISRVVPNIENHLKLCELGTPLTNVFYCNGHRGNIYGTAKSKSQIGAGVLPIKTEITGLYHCGQSTAAHGVLGAMATGVMAAQQIANCRHDEVLAFAEEGKITLS
;
A
#
# COMPACT_ATOMS: atom_id res chain seq x y z
N MET A 1 -4.28 27.32 7.74
CA MET A 1 -5.43 26.96 8.63
C MET A 1 -4.89 26.11 9.78
N HIS A 2 -5.04 26.57 11.03
CA HIS A 2 -4.59 25.85 12.22
C HIS A 2 -5.59 24.76 12.58
N TYR A 3 -5.32 23.51 12.22
CA TYR A 3 -6.09 22.37 12.70
C TYR A 3 -5.53 21.90 14.04
N SER A 4 -6.11 22.39 15.15
CA SER A 4 -5.92 21.85 16.50
C SER A 4 -7.07 20.89 16.83
N ARG A 5 -7.11 19.69 16.24
CA ARG A 5 -7.94 18.61 16.78
C ARG A 5 -7.04 17.53 17.37
N LYS A 6 -7.12 17.36 18.69
CA LYS A 6 -6.55 16.20 19.39
C LYS A 6 -7.21 14.94 18.80
N TRP A 7 -6.42 13.95 18.46
CA TRP A 7 -6.88 12.63 18.07
C TRP A 7 -7.78 12.10 19.22
N PRO A 8 -9.02 11.62 18.95
CA PRO A 8 -9.90 11.15 20.00
C PRO A 8 -9.25 9.96 20.72
N THR A 9 -9.02 10.11 22.01
CA THR A 9 -8.62 9.04 22.92
C THR A 9 -9.88 8.26 23.32
N ASN A 10 -10.52 7.58 22.36
CA ASN A 10 -11.64 6.71 22.68
C ASN A 10 -11.12 5.46 23.39
N ASN A 11 -11.82 5.05 24.45
CA ASN A 11 -11.58 3.88 25.26
C ASN A 11 -11.30 2.66 24.38
N VAL A 12 -10.02 2.31 24.22
CA VAL A 12 -9.61 1.05 23.64
C VAL A 12 -9.97 -0.02 24.67
N ARG A 13 -10.91 -0.91 24.34
CA ARG A 13 -11.14 -2.10 25.16
C ARG A 13 -9.94 -3.03 24.96
N CYS A 14 -9.05 -3.07 25.92
CA CYS A 14 -8.06 -4.12 25.98
C CYS A 14 -8.78 -5.42 26.38
N PRO A 15 -8.79 -6.48 25.54
CA PRO A 15 -9.36 -7.76 25.93
C PRO A 15 -8.66 -8.23 27.21
N GLY A 16 -9.42 -8.61 28.21
CA GLY A 16 -8.89 -9.19 29.45
C GLY A 16 -8.14 -10.49 29.12
N THR A 17 -6.83 -10.44 29.12
CA THR A 17 -5.98 -11.50 28.60
C THR A 17 -5.90 -12.73 29.51
N PRO A 18 -6.21 -13.96 29.03
CA PRO A 18 -5.76 -15.22 29.65
C PRO A 18 -4.23 -15.42 29.57
N TYR A 19 -3.52 -14.53 28.88
CA TYR A 19 -2.09 -14.65 28.55
C TYR A 19 -1.12 -14.15 29.63
N THR A 20 -1.65 -13.63 30.77
CA THR A 20 -0.84 -13.20 31.91
C THR A 20 0.11 -14.28 32.46
N ALA A 21 -0.17 -15.55 32.23
CA ALA A 21 0.70 -16.66 32.66
C ALA A 21 1.97 -16.80 31.81
N LYS A 22 1.89 -16.70 30.47
CA LYS A 22 3.08 -16.77 29.60
C LYS A 22 3.92 -15.49 29.69
N LEU A 23 3.30 -14.33 29.79
CA LEU A 23 4.02 -13.06 30.02
C LEU A 23 4.71 -13.00 31.38
N ARG A 24 4.21 -13.68 32.42
CA ARG A 24 4.90 -13.81 33.70
C ARG A 24 6.19 -14.61 33.61
N VAL A 25 6.26 -15.66 32.78
CA VAL A 25 7.51 -16.43 32.56
C VAL A 25 8.55 -15.57 31.85
N ILE A 26 8.13 -14.77 30.87
CA ILE A 26 9.03 -13.83 30.15
C ILE A 26 9.45 -12.67 31.08
N LYS A 27 8.56 -12.17 31.95
CA LYS A 27 8.91 -11.16 32.99
C LYS A 27 9.91 -11.67 34.02
N ASN A 28 9.86 -12.94 34.40
CA ASN A 28 10.82 -13.52 35.37
C ASN A 28 12.23 -13.75 34.83
N GLN A 29 12.38 -13.88 33.50
CA GLN A 29 13.72 -13.88 32.87
C GLN A 29 14.37 -12.48 32.77
N ARG A 30 13.61 -11.41 33.02
CA ARG A 30 14.09 -10.02 33.03
C ARG A 30 14.86 -9.60 34.28
N GLN A 31 14.73 -10.32 35.41
CA GLN A 31 15.33 -9.89 36.70
C GLN A 31 16.86 -10.03 36.76
N THR A 32 17.51 -10.67 35.79
CA THR A 32 18.99 -10.83 35.77
C THR A 32 19.72 -9.81 34.88
N THR A 33 18.99 -8.87 34.25
CA THR A 33 19.55 -7.88 33.30
C THR A 33 19.41 -6.43 33.81
N GLU A 34 19.12 -6.21 35.05
CA GLU A 34 18.81 -4.87 35.63
C GLU A 34 19.97 -3.86 35.59
N GLN A 35 21.22 -4.31 35.49
CA GLN A 35 22.38 -3.40 35.48
C GLN A 35 22.72 -2.77 34.12
N ARG A 36 22.02 -3.12 33.03
CA ARG A 36 22.12 -2.46 31.70
C ARG A 36 20.97 -1.51 31.37
N LYS A 37 20.05 -1.29 32.29
CA LYS A 37 18.77 -0.61 32.06
C LYS A 37 18.81 0.92 32.00
N ASP A 38 19.90 1.57 32.36
CA ASP A 38 19.89 3.02 32.59
C ASP A 38 20.08 3.88 31.34
N MET A 39 20.33 3.29 30.14
CA MET A 39 20.55 4.06 28.90
C MET A 39 19.67 3.69 27.68
N VAL A 40 18.93 2.58 27.72
CA VAL A 40 18.08 2.16 26.59
C VAL A 40 16.62 2.16 27.01
N ASN A 41 15.86 3.18 26.59
CA ASN A 41 14.43 3.29 26.96
C ASN A 41 13.54 2.31 26.17
N TRP A 42 13.95 1.88 24.95
CA TRP A 42 13.16 1.09 24.01
C TRP A 42 13.93 -0.12 23.48
N ASP A 43 13.23 -1.24 23.29
CA ASP A 43 13.81 -2.39 22.61
C ASP A 43 13.85 -2.12 21.11
N VAL A 44 12.79 -1.49 20.57
CA VAL A 44 12.68 -1.15 19.14
C VAL A 44 12.09 0.24 18.93
N ILE A 45 12.73 1.04 18.06
CA ILE A 45 12.15 2.26 17.49
C ILE A 45 11.73 1.95 16.06
N VAL A 46 10.47 2.29 15.72
CA VAL A 46 9.93 2.21 14.34
C VAL A 46 9.79 3.63 13.80
N ILE A 47 10.44 3.92 12.66
CA ILE A 47 10.36 5.21 11.97
C ILE A 47 9.26 5.13 10.92
N GLY A 48 8.20 5.93 11.10
CA GLY A 48 7.03 5.98 10.22
C GLY A 48 5.91 5.00 10.61
N SER A 49 4.69 5.51 10.70
CA SER A 49 3.48 4.78 11.06
C SER A 49 2.69 4.24 9.87
N GLY A 50 3.31 4.08 8.69
CA GLY A 50 2.69 3.37 7.58
C GLY A 50 2.31 1.95 7.97
N ILE A 51 1.37 1.32 7.24
CA ILE A 51 0.78 0.04 7.63
C ILE A 51 1.82 -1.07 7.88
N GLY A 52 2.94 -1.09 7.13
CA GLY A 52 4.04 -2.04 7.35
C GLY A 52 4.75 -1.85 8.68
N GLY A 53 5.07 -0.58 9.03
CA GLY A 53 5.69 -0.23 10.31
C GLY A 53 4.79 -0.53 11.50
N LEU A 54 3.49 -0.21 11.41
CA LEU A 54 2.51 -0.54 12.46
C LEU A 54 2.32 -2.05 12.62
N THR A 55 2.28 -2.81 11.51
CA THR A 55 2.24 -4.27 11.54
C THR A 55 3.46 -4.85 12.29
N ALA A 56 4.66 -4.39 11.96
CA ALA A 56 5.87 -4.81 12.67
C ALA A 56 5.85 -4.41 14.14
N ALA A 57 5.41 -3.18 14.44
CA ALA A 57 5.32 -2.67 15.81
C ALA A 57 4.38 -3.52 16.68
N VAL A 58 3.20 -3.87 16.15
CA VAL A 58 2.24 -4.75 16.86
C VAL A 58 2.81 -6.16 17.01
N GLY A 59 3.36 -6.76 15.94
CA GLY A 59 3.97 -8.09 16.02
C GLY A 59 5.06 -8.15 17.09
N LEU A 60 5.95 -7.16 17.13
CA LEU A 60 7.02 -7.07 18.14
C LEU A 60 6.49 -6.83 19.55
N SER A 61 5.48 -5.97 19.71
CA SER A 61 4.87 -5.73 21.03
C SER A 61 4.10 -6.94 21.54
N ASN A 62 3.45 -7.70 20.67
CA ASN A 62 2.84 -8.99 21.00
C ASN A 62 3.88 -10.01 21.51
N LEU A 63 5.12 -9.93 21.00
CA LEU A 63 6.26 -10.74 21.48
C LEU A 63 6.95 -10.14 22.72
N GLY A 64 6.36 -9.14 23.37
CA GLY A 64 6.83 -8.55 24.61
C GLY A 64 7.95 -7.52 24.47
N LYS A 65 8.24 -7.02 23.25
CA LYS A 65 9.19 -5.92 23.05
C LYS A 65 8.54 -4.58 23.39
N ARG A 66 9.32 -3.66 23.98
CA ARG A 66 8.89 -2.26 24.18
C ARG A 66 9.14 -1.50 22.87
N VAL A 67 8.07 -1.10 22.19
CA VAL A 67 8.13 -0.49 20.87
C VAL A 67 7.68 0.97 20.93
N LEU A 68 8.49 1.85 20.34
CA LEU A 68 8.17 3.26 20.08
C LEU A 68 8.03 3.48 18.59
N VAL A 69 6.88 3.96 18.14
CA VAL A 69 6.65 4.42 16.76
C VAL A 69 6.78 5.94 16.71
N LEU A 70 7.59 6.45 15.77
CA LEU A 70 7.78 7.88 15.54
C LEU A 70 7.21 8.27 14.19
N GLU A 71 6.22 9.17 14.20
CA GLU A 71 5.51 9.62 13.01
C GLU A 71 5.64 11.15 12.86
N GLN A 72 6.15 11.61 11.71
CA GLN A 72 6.31 13.04 11.44
C GLN A 72 4.99 13.76 11.19
N HIS A 73 4.02 13.05 10.61
CA HIS A 73 2.73 13.62 10.26
C HIS A 73 1.80 13.73 11.48
N TYR A 74 0.73 14.50 11.36
CA TYR A 74 -0.30 14.62 12.41
C TYR A 74 -1.36 13.50 12.33
N LEU A 75 -1.41 12.74 11.22
CA LEU A 75 -2.25 11.56 11.03
C LEU A 75 -1.37 10.32 10.86
N PRO A 76 -1.67 9.21 11.54
CA PRO A 76 -0.96 7.96 11.35
C PRO A 76 -1.46 7.19 10.14
N GLY A 77 -0.65 6.29 9.62
CA GLY A 77 -1.07 5.31 8.61
C GLY A 77 -0.35 5.40 7.27
N GLY A 78 0.43 6.47 6.99
CA GLY A 78 0.99 6.70 5.67
C GLY A 78 -0.14 6.68 4.61
N TRP A 79 -0.02 5.92 3.53
CA TRP A 79 -1.08 5.81 2.51
C TRP A 79 -2.41 5.19 3.00
N THR A 80 -2.45 4.59 4.21
CA THR A 80 -3.69 4.10 4.84
C THR A 80 -4.34 5.13 5.77
N HIS A 81 -3.93 6.40 5.76
CA HIS A 81 -4.62 7.45 6.52
C HIS A 81 -5.95 7.84 5.88
N SER A 82 -6.81 8.49 6.65
CA SER A 82 -7.96 9.25 6.14
C SER A 82 -7.86 10.68 6.65
N PHE A 83 -8.32 11.62 5.85
CA PHE A 83 -8.38 13.03 6.21
C PHE A 83 -9.79 13.59 5.95
N SER A 84 -10.07 14.80 6.40
CA SER A 84 -11.35 15.45 6.16
C SER A 84 -11.17 16.83 5.56
N LEU A 85 -11.97 17.13 4.54
CA LEU A 85 -12.13 18.45 3.96
C LEU A 85 -13.60 18.86 4.17
N GLU A 86 -13.84 20.00 4.81
CA GLU A 86 -15.17 20.54 5.07
C GLU A 86 -16.17 19.53 5.69
N GLY A 87 -15.66 18.62 6.54
CA GLY A 87 -16.45 17.56 7.17
C GLY A 87 -16.49 16.24 6.39
N HIS A 88 -16.26 16.26 5.08
CA HIS A 88 -16.23 15.08 4.22
C HIS A 88 -14.94 14.28 4.41
N LYS A 89 -15.05 12.96 4.51
CA LYS A 89 -13.94 12.07 4.81
C LYS A 89 -13.41 11.35 3.57
N PHE A 90 -12.11 11.44 3.34
CA PHE A 90 -11.41 10.86 2.20
C PHE A 90 -10.28 9.92 2.63
N SER A 91 -9.91 8.98 1.75
CA SER A 91 -8.86 7.98 1.96
C SER A 91 -7.96 7.88 0.73
N PRO A 92 -6.84 8.63 0.66
CA PRO A 92 -6.11 8.88 -0.58
C PRO A 92 -5.41 7.67 -1.19
N GLY A 93 -5.26 6.57 -0.45
CA GLY A 93 -4.44 5.45 -0.89
C GLY A 93 -5.06 4.06 -0.69
N VAL A 94 -6.32 3.97 -0.23
CA VAL A 94 -7.01 2.67 -0.08
C VAL A 94 -8.43 2.78 -0.58
N HIS A 95 -8.69 2.18 -1.70
CA HIS A 95 -10.01 2.16 -2.32
C HIS A 95 -10.71 0.82 -2.17
N TYR A 96 -9.96 -0.27 -2.01
CA TYR A 96 -10.41 -1.62 -1.69
C TYR A 96 -9.25 -2.49 -1.20
N VAL A 97 -9.57 -3.63 -0.59
CA VAL A 97 -8.62 -4.61 -0.07
C VAL A 97 -9.12 -6.00 -0.43
N GLY A 98 -8.27 -6.86 -0.93
CA GLY A 98 -8.58 -8.24 -1.24
C GLY A 98 -8.12 -9.22 -0.16
N GLN A 99 -8.36 -10.53 -0.40
CA GLN A 99 -7.96 -11.63 0.48
C GLN A 99 -8.43 -11.47 1.95
N LEU A 100 -9.68 -11.01 2.13
CA LEU A 100 -10.37 -10.96 3.42
C LEU A 100 -11.31 -12.15 3.64
N ASN A 101 -11.59 -12.94 2.59
CA ASN A 101 -12.30 -14.21 2.70
C ASN A 101 -11.59 -15.19 3.65
N GLU A 102 -12.27 -16.24 4.05
CA GLU A 102 -11.68 -17.31 4.86
C GLU A 102 -10.41 -17.89 4.19
N GLY A 103 -9.32 -18.02 4.95
CA GLY A 103 -8.00 -18.42 4.45
C GLY A 103 -7.24 -17.35 3.66
N GLY A 104 -7.79 -16.13 3.52
CA GLY A 104 -7.12 -15.02 2.87
C GLY A 104 -5.98 -14.43 3.72
N ARG A 105 -4.88 -14.07 3.08
CA ARG A 105 -3.66 -13.60 3.77
C ARG A 105 -3.82 -12.26 4.47
N THR A 106 -4.62 -11.35 3.92
CA THR A 106 -4.90 -10.05 4.57
C THR A 106 -5.65 -10.29 5.88
N ARG A 107 -6.64 -11.19 5.85
CA ARG A 107 -7.39 -11.62 7.04
C ARG A 107 -6.48 -12.28 8.07
N GLU A 108 -5.64 -13.23 7.63
CA GLU A 108 -4.68 -13.93 8.48
C GLU A 108 -3.78 -12.98 9.25
N ILE A 109 -3.25 -11.94 8.61
CA ILE A 109 -2.35 -10.98 9.28
C ILE A 109 -3.10 -10.15 10.31
N PHE A 110 -4.26 -9.58 9.99
CA PHE A 110 -5.03 -8.78 10.94
C PHE A 110 -5.52 -9.61 12.14
N GLU A 111 -6.10 -10.78 11.88
CA GLU A 111 -6.54 -11.68 12.94
C GLU A 111 -5.34 -12.20 13.75
N GLY A 112 -4.26 -12.64 13.08
CA GLY A 112 -3.05 -13.14 13.72
C GLY A 112 -2.33 -12.12 14.60
N LEU A 113 -2.46 -10.83 14.31
CA LEU A 113 -1.97 -9.74 15.16
C LEU A 113 -2.91 -9.41 16.34
N GLY A 114 -4.10 -10.03 16.42
CA GLY A 114 -5.09 -9.79 17.47
C GLY A 114 -5.88 -8.49 17.28
N VAL A 115 -6.04 -8.01 16.03
CA VAL A 115 -6.82 -6.80 15.73
C VAL A 115 -8.06 -7.07 14.88
N GLY A 116 -8.34 -8.35 14.54
CA GLY A 116 -9.47 -8.71 13.71
C GLY A 116 -10.81 -8.23 14.27
N GLY A 117 -11.01 -8.36 15.59
CA GLY A 117 -12.25 -7.93 16.24
C GLY A 117 -12.52 -6.42 16.26
N ASP A 118 -11.51 -5.61 15.95
CA ASP A 118 -11.63 -4.14 15.84
C ASP A 118 -11.89 -3.68 14.40
N LEU A 119 -12.01 -4.60 13.44
CA LEU A 119 -12.14 -4.32 12.02
C LEU A 119 -13.42 -4.90 11.43
N GLU A 120 -14.15 -4.05 10.73
CA GLU A 120 -15.28 -4.42 9.88
C GLU A 120 -14.95 -4.00 8.45
N PHE A 121 -15.19 -4.90 7.48
CA PHE A 121 -15.01 -4.63 6.06
C PHE A 121 -16.32 -4.88 5.31
N LEU A 122 -16.66 -3.95 4.45
CA LEU A 122 -17.87 -3.94 3.63
C LEU A 122 -17.55 -4.52 2.26
N GLU A 123 -18.30 -5.53 1.83
CA GLU A 123 -18.09 -6.15 0.53
C GLU A 123 -18.48 -5.17 -0.59
N LEU A 124 -17.66 -5.07 -1.62
CA LEU A 124 -18.00 -4.35 -2.83
C LEU A 124 -19.01 -5.15 -3.65
N HIS A 125 -19.68 -4.49 -4.61
CA HIS A 125 -20.70 -5.13 -5.44
C HIS A 125 -20.21 -6.48 -6.01
N PRO A 126 -20.83 -7.61 -5.64
CA PRO A 126 -20.26 -8.93 -5.93
C PRO A 126 -20.28 -9.31 -7.42
N ASP A 127 -21.16 -8.69 -8.22
CA ASP A 127 -21.21 -8.91 -9.67
C ASP A 127 -20.41 -7.89 -10.49
N GLY A 128 -19.81 -6.90 -9.82
CA GLY A 128 -19.03 -5.82 -10.44
C GLY A 128 -18.21 -5.05 -9.42
N TYR A 129 -17.26 -5.70 -8.71
CA TYR A 129 -16.40 -4.96 -7.78
C TYR A 129 -15.39 -4.04 -8.48
N ASP A 130 -15.15 -4.28 -9.78
CA ASP A 130 -14.47 -3.39 -10.72
C ASP A 130 -15.26 -3.33 -12.03
N HIS A 131 -15.52 -2.13 -12.52
CA HIS A 131 -16.16 -1.83 -13.81
C HIS A 131 -15.11 -1.26 -14.76
N ILE A 132 -14.86 -1.94 -15.88
CA ILE A 132 -13.96 -1.45 -16.94
C ILE A 132 -14.81 -0.67 -17.94
N VAL A 133 -14.69 0.65 -17.89
CA VAL A 133 -15.53 1.57 -18.66
C VAL A 133 -14.82 1.95 -19.96
N PHE A 134 -15.20 1.33 -21.07
CA PHE A 134 -14.81 1.73 -22.42
C PHE A 134 -15.71 2.86 -22.93
N LYS A 135 -15.40 3.39 -24.11
CA LYS A 135 -16.19 4.46 -24.71
C LYS A 135 -17.63 4.03 -25.03
N ASP A 136 -17.81 2.78 -25.42
CA ASP A 136 -19.04 2.21 -25.98
C ASP A 136 -19.71 1.15 -25.10
N GLU A 137 -19.01 0.65 -24.09
CA GLU A 137 -19.51 -0.40 -23.20
C GLU A 137 -18.79 -0.41 -21.84
N THR A 138 -19.36 -1.14 -20.89
CA THR A 138 -18.72 -1.44 -19.60
C THR A 138 -18.61 -2.96 -19.45
N PHE A 139 -17.47 -3.43 -18.94
CA PHE A 139 -17.27 -4.81 -18.54
C PHE A 139 -17.11 -4.90 -17.03
N ASP A 140 -17.98 -5.68 -16.38
CA ASP A 140 -18.03 -5.84 -14.93
C ASP A 140 -17.22 -7.06 -14.50
N ILE A 141 -16.23 -6.88 -13.63
CA ILE A 141 -15.45 -7.99 -13.06
C ILE A 141 -16.16 -8.51 -11.80
N PRO A 142 -16.71 -9.75 -11.82
CA PRO A 142 -17.41 -10.31 -10.69
C PRO A 142 -16.46 -10.89 -9.64
N ALA A 143 -16.90 -10.96 -8.39
CA ALA A 143 -16.26 -11.76 -7.35
C ALA A 143 -16.36 -13.25 -7.68
N GLY A 144 -15.25 -13.97 -7.56
CA GLY A 144 -15.15 -15.40 -7.86
C GLY A 144 -14.50 -15.67 -9.22
N LEU A 145 -13.31 -16.29 -9.17
CA LEU A 145 -12.49 -16.54 -10.37
C LEU A 145 -13.24 -17.32 -11.46
N GLU A 146 -14.02 -18.31 -11.10
CA GLU A 146 -14.75 -19.12 -12.10
C GLU A 146 -15.89 -18.32 -12.76
N LYS A 147 -16.57 -17.43 -12.01
CA LYS A 147 -17.54 -16.48 -12.58
C LYS A 147 -16.87 -15.51 -13.55
N TYR A 148 -15.70 -14.99 -13.18
CA TYR A 148 -14.93 -14.07 -14.02
C TYR A 148 -14.54 -14.76 -15.33
N ILE A 149 -13.97 -15.97 -15.28
CA ILE A 149 -13.62 -16.75 -16.48
C ILE A 149 -14.86 -17.01 -17.35
N ALA A 150 -15.99 -17.39 -16.75
CA ALA A 150 -17.23 -17.65 -17.47
C ALA A 150 -17.73 -16.39 -18.20
N ARG A 151 -17.74 -15.23 -17.53
CA ARG A 151 -18.14 -13.94 -18.11
C ARG A 151 -17.23 -13.49 -19.25
N LEU A 152 -15.91 -13.71 -19.12
CA LEU A 152 -14.97 -13.45 -20.22
C LEU A 152 -15.25 -14.35 -21.43
N ILE A 153 -15.50 -15.64 -21.22
CA ILE A 153 -15.81 -16.58 -22.31
C ILE A 153 -17.15 -16.24 -22.98
N GLU A 154 -18.14 -15.83 -22.22
CA GLU A 154 -19.43 -15.38 -22.74
C GLU A 154 -19.28 -14.14 -23.63
N ARG A 155 -18.48 -13.17 -23.16
CA ARG A 155 -18.25 -11.90 -23.89
C ARG A 155 -17.32 -12.06 -25.11
N PHE A 156 -16.34 -12.95 -25.02
CA PHE A 156 -15.31 -13.21 -26.04
C PHE A 156 -15.25 -14.70 -26.39
N PRO A 157 -16.29 -15.24 -27.06
CA PRO A 157 -16.39 -16.68 -27.31
C PRO A 157 -15.27 -17.23 -28.20
N ASP A 158 -14.75 -16.41 -29.14
CA ASP A 158 -13.66 -16.79 -30.05
C ASP A 158 -12.32 -16.92 -29.31
N GLU A 159 -12.16 -16.25 -28.16
CA GLU A 159 -10.97 -16.30 -27.29
C GLU A 159 -11.03 -17.39 -26.21
N ARG A 160 -12.08 -18.22 -26.18
CA ARG A 160 -12.31 -19.26 -25.14
C ARG A 160 -11.07 -20.08 -24.84
N SER A 161 -10.37 -20.55 -25.87
CA SER A 161 -9.17 -21.38 -25.70
C SER A 161 -8.03 -20.61 -25.03
N GLY A 162 -7.83 -19.38 -25.46
CA GLY A 162 -6.83 -18.46 -24.90
C GLY A 162 -7.12 -18.14 -23.43
N ILE A 163 -8.37 -17.77 -23.11
CA ILE A 163 -8.82 -17.46 -21.75
C ILE A 163 -8.54 -18.65 -20.81
N VAL A 164 -8.98 -19.86 -21.17
CA VAL A 164 -8.75 -21.06 -20.35
C VAL A 164 -7.26 -21.34 -20.16
N GLY A 165 -6.46 -21.21 -21.23
CA GLY A 165 -5.00 -21.40 -21.20
C GLY A 165 -4.30 -20.37 -20.29
N TYR A 166 -4.67 -19.11 -20.40
CA TYR A 166 -4.13 -18.01 -19.61
C TYR A 166 -4.40 -18.20 -18.11
N PHE A 167 -5.66 -18.41 -17.70
CA PHE A 167 -6.01 -18.61 -16.30
C PHE A 167 -5.45 -19.92 -15.72
N LYS A 168 -5.28 -20.96 -16.53
CA LYS A 168 -4.55 -22.16 -16.12
C LYS A 168 -3.08 -21.84 -15.77
N LEU A 169 -2.41 -21.03 -16.58
CA LEU A 169 -1.04 -20.60 -16.30
C LEU A 169 -0.99 -19.71 -15.04
N MET A 170 -1.92 -18.77 -14.89
CA MET A 170 -2.02 -17.92 -13.69
C MET A 170 -2.13 -18.74 -12.40
N LYS A 171 -3.05 -19.70 -12.36
CA LYS A 171 -3.21 -20.62 -11.19
C LYS A 171 -1.93 -21.38 -10.87
N GLN A 172 -1.15 -21.79 -11.89
CA GLN A 172 0.14 -22.45 -11.69
C GLN A 172 1.21 -21.50 -11.13
N VAL A 173 1.24 -20.26 -11.60
CA VAL A 173 2.19 -19.24 -11.11
C VAL A 173 1.83 -18.83 -9.69
N ASP A 174 0.56 -18.63 -9.36
CA ASP A 174 0.09 -18.31 -8.00
C ASP A 174 0.47 -19.41 -6.99
N ARG A 175 0.27 -20.68 -7.35
CA ARG A 175 0.76 -21.81 -6.55
C ARG A 175 2.28 -21.73 -6.35
N GLY A 176 3.04 -21.37 -7.39
CA GLY A 176 4.49 -21.18 -7.32
C GLY A 176 4.88 -20.03 -6.40
N LEU A 177 4.14 -18.93 -6.39
CA LEU A 177 4.34 -17.79 -5.48
C LEU A 177 4.15 -18.19 -4.02
N THR A 178 3.09 -18.95 -3.73
CA THR A 178 2.84 -19.49 -2.38
C THR A 178 4.00 -20.36 -1.91
N MET A 179 4.51 -21.26 -2.76
CA MET A 179 5.67 -22.11 -2.41
C MET A 179 6.95 -21.30 -2.30
N ALA A 180 7.13 -20.25 -3.12
CA ALA A 180 8.34 -19.42 -3.11
C ALA A 180 8.49 -18.60 -1.82
N ALA A 181 7.38 -18.28 -1.13
CA ALA A 181 7.39 -17.57 0.14
C ALA A 181 8.09 -18.36 1.27
N ASP A 182 8.12 -19.69 1.18
CA ASP A 182 8.66 -20.59 2.19
C ASP A 182 10.11 -21.07 1.89
N ILE A 183 10.74 -20.58 0.81
CA ILE A 183 12.07 -21.01 0.40
C ILE A 183 13.13 -20.58 1.41
N LYS A 184 13.84 -21.58 1.98
CA LYS A 184 14.97 -21.37 2.91
C LYS A 184 16.32 -21.80 2.35
N GLY A 185 16.36 -22.67 1.34
CA GLY A 185 17.62 -23.25 0.86
C GLY A 185 17.61 -23.73 -0.58
N ILE A 186 18.74 -24.34 -0.99
CA ILE A 186 18.93 -24.82 -2.38
C ILE A 186 17.97 -25.95 -2.73
N PHE A 187 17.64 -26.81 -1.76
CA PHE A 187 16.68 -27.91 -1.97
C PHE A 187 15.27 -27.39 -2.22
N ASP A 188 14.86 -26.32 -1.54
CA ASP A 188 13.55 -25.69 -1.77
C ASP A 188 13.48 -25.05 -3.15
N LYS A 189 14.57 -24.44 -3.62
CA LYS A 189 14.67 -23.91 -5.00
C LYS A 189 14.56 -25.01 -6.04
N LEU A 190 15.23 -26.17 -5.82
CA LEU A 190 15.12 -27.32 -6.71
C LEU A 190 13.69 -27.90 -6.68
N LYS A 191 13.09 -28.00 -5.51
CA LYS A 191 11.69 -28.42 -5.35
C LYS A 191 10.75 -27.50 -6.12
N LEU A 192 10.93 -26.16 -6.00
CA LEU A 192 10.11 -25.18 -6.75
C LEU A 192 10.25 -25.38 -8.26
N LEU A 193 11.48 -25.57 -8.76
CA LEU A 193 11.74 -25.81 -10.18
C LEU A 193 11.02 -27.06 -10.69
N LEU A 194 11.03 -28.14 -9.92
CA LEU A 194 10.42 -29.42 -10.29
C LEU A 194 8.89 -29.41 -10.16
N THR A 195 8.36 -28.73 -9.14
CA THR A 195 6.92 -28.79 -8.82
C THR A 195 6.10 -27.64 -9.40
N CYS A 196 6.72 -26.49 -9.62
CA CYS A 196 6.09 -25.28 -10.15
C CYS A 196 6.96 -24.60 -11.24
N PRO A 197 7.27 -25.30 -12.35
CA PRO A 197 8.09 -24.75 -13.42
C PRO A 197 7.47 -23.47 -14.06
N ALA A 198 6.17 -23.32 -13.98
CA ALA A 198 5.45 -22.17 -14.54
C ALA A 198 5.98 -20.83 -14.03
N ILE A 199 6.20 -20.68 -12.72
CA ILE A 199 6.73 -19.42 -12.14
C ILE A 199 8.19 -19.20 -12.56
N VAL A 200 9.00 -20.25 -12.62
CA VAL A 200 10.42 -20.15 -12.97
C VAL A 200 10.61 -19.68 -14.41
N PHE A 201 9.82 -20.23 -15.36
CA PHE A 201 9.95 -19.90 -16.78
C PHE A 201 9.18 -18.67 -17.23
N ASN A 202 8.12 -18.27 -16.52
CA ASN A 202 7.26 -17.16 -16.93
C ASN A 202 7.24 -16.00 -15.94
N GLY A 203 7.55 -16.21 -14.67
CA GLY A 203 7.34 -15.21 -13.61
C GLY A 203 8.05 -13.88 -13.83
N LEU A 204 9.22 -13.86 -14.47
CA LEU A 204 10.00 -12.65 -14.76
C LEU A 204 9.77 -12.09 -16.17
N LYS A 205 8.90 -12.71 -16.99
CA LYS A 205 8.53 -12.16 -18.29
C LYS A 205 7.53 -11.01 -18.11
N PRO A 206 7.49 -10.03 -19.02
CA PRO A 206 6.45 -9.01 -19.01
C PRO A 206 5.05 -9.61 -19.03
N ALA A 207 4.11 -9.02 -18.29
CA ALA A 207 2.72 -9.49 -18.25
C ALA A 207 2.06 -9.42 -19.64
N SER A 208 2.23 -8.30 -20.38
CA SER A 208 1.71 -8.16 -21.74
C SER A 208 2.23 -9.26 -22.66
N GLN A 209 3.52 -9.61 -22.60
CA GLN A 209 4.09 -10.70 -23.40
C GLN A 209 3.42 -12.05 -23.14
N ILE A 210 3.00 -12.30 -21.90
CA ILE A 210 2.29 -13.54 -21.55
C ILE A 210 0.85 -13.47 -22.03
N ILE A 211 0.16 -12.34 -21.84
CA ILE A 211 -1.22 -12.14 -22.32
C ILE A 211 -1.28 -12.30 -23.84
N ASP A 212 -0.37 -11.68 -24.59
CA ASP A 212 -0.28 -11.76 -26.06
C ASP A 212 -0.12 -13.18 -26.60
N ARG A 213 0.41 -14.11 -25.81
CA ARG A 213 0.54 -15.53 -26.21
C ARG A 213 -0.78 -16.29 -26.22
N PHE A 214 -1.76 -15.79 -25.52
CA PHE A 214 -3.06 -16.46 -25.35
C PHE A 214 -4.21 -15.70 -25.98
N ILE A 215 -4.15 -14.36 -26.02
CA ILE A 215 -5.24 -13.46 -26.34
C ILE A 215 -4.87 -12.60 -27.54
N THR A 216 -5.81 -12.45 -28.46
CA THR A 216 -5.67 -11.61 -29.67
C THR A 216 -6.56 -10.37 -29.63
N ASP A 217 -7.75 -10.45 -29.01
CA ASP A 217 -8.69 -9.35 -28.90
C ASP A 217 -8.15 -8.21 -28.01
N ALA A 218 -8.16 -6.99 -28.55
CA ALA A 218 -7.57 -5.82 -27.88
C ALA A 218 -8.34 -5.40 -26.62
N LYS A 219 -9.68 -5.46 -26.61
CA LYS A 219 -10.49 -5.11 -25.44
C LYS A 219 -10.28 -6.13 -24.31
N LEU A 220 -10.22 -7.42 -24.67
CA LEU A 220 -9.93 -8.48 -23.70
C LEU A 220 -8.54 -8.31 -23.09
N LYS A 221 -7.51 -7.96 -23.87
CA LYS A 221 -6.18 -7.61 -23.33
C LYS A 221 -6.27 -6.47 -22.32
N THR A 222 -6.96 -5.39 -22.67
CA THR A 222 -7.16 -4.24 -21.75
C THR A 222 -7.84 -4.67 -20.45
N ILE A 223 -8.87 -5.53 -20.50
CA ILE A 223 -9.55 -6.05 -19.31
C ILE A 223 -8.57 -6.83 -18.43
N LEU A 224 -7.72 -7.67 -19.01
CA LEU A 224 -6.73 -8.46 -18.26
C LEU A 224 -5.53 -7.62 -17.76
N GLU A 225 -5.30 -6.45 -18.34
CA GLU A 225 -4.18 -5.57 -18.01
C GLU A 225 -4.55 -4.40 -17.10
N VAL A 226 -5.84 -4.10 -16.91
CA VAL A 226 -6.32 -2.91 -16.18
C VAL A 226 -5.75 -2.81 -14.76
N ARG A 227 -5.53 -3.96 -14.10
CA ARG A 227 -4.91 -4.01 -12.76
C ARG A 227 -3.43 -3.65 -12.73
N ALA A 228 -2.82 -3.35 -13.90
CA ALA A 228 -1.54 -2.66 -13.93
C ALA A 228 -1.58 -1.33 -13.13
N GLY A 229 -2.78 -0.74 -12.93
CA GLY A 229 -3.02 0.37 -12.02
C GLY A 229 -2.59 0.10 -10.58
N ASP A 230 -2.83 -1.10 -10.09
CA ASP A 230 -2.45 -1.50 -8.73
C ASP A 230 -0.93 -1.75 -8.57
N HIS A 231 -0.17 -1.76 -9.68
CA HIS A 231 1.30 -1.79 -9.68
C HIS A 231 1.93 -0.42 -9.90
N GLY A 232 1.21 0.51 -10.54
CA GLY A 232 1.76 1.76 -11.04
C GLY A 232 2.87 1.55 -12.08
N MET A 233 2.73 0.53 -12.95
CA MET A 233 3.71 0.16 -13.96
C MET A 233 3.03 -0.47 -15.17
N SER A 234 3.54 -0.16 -16.37
CA SER A 234 2.96 -0.71 -17.61
C SER A 234 3.03 -2.25 -17.67
N PRO A 235 2.05 -2.91 -18.29
CA PRO A 235 2.07 -4.36 -18.51
C PRO A 235 3.33 -4.88 -19.21
N ALA A 236 3.96 -4.06 -20.07
CA ALA A 236 5.23 -4.38 -20.74
C ALA A 236 6.43 -4.40 -19.78
N ARG A 237 6.33 -3.78 -18.60
CA ARG A 237 7.41 -3.70 -17.62
C ARG A 237 7.17 -4.56 -16.39
N VAL A 238 5.90 -4.79 -16.03
CA VAL A 238 5.58 -5.56 -14.83
C VAL A 238 5.89 -7.05 -15.04
N PRO A 239 6.63 -7.69 -14.11
CA PRO A 239 6.84 -9.14 -14.14
C PRO A 239 5.53 -9.90 -13.96
N PHE A 240 5.31 -10.94 -14.75
CA PHE A 240 4.08 -11.72 -14.73
C PHE A 240 3.73 -12.32 -13.36
N ALA A 241 4.74 -12.72 -12.57
CA ALA A 241 4.53 -13.20 -11.21
C ALA A 241 3.89 -12.14 -10.30
N LEU A 242 4.30 -10.86 -10.45
CA LEU A 242 3.69 -9.76 -9.70
C LEU A 242 2.26 -9.48 -10.19
N HIS A 243 2.05 -9.47 -11.50
CA HIS A 243 0.72 -9.34 -12.09
C HIS A 243 -0.24 -10.43 -11.55
N VAL A 244 0.20 -11.70 -11.55
CA VAL A 244 -0.58 -12.80 -10.98
C VAL A 244 -0.84 -12.60 -9.49
N ALA A 245 0.13 -12.13 -8.71
CA ALA A 245 -0.05 -11.90 -7.28
C ALA A 245 -1.17 -10.87 -6.98
N ILE A 246 -1.27 -9.81 -7.79
CA ILE A 246 -2.32 -8.79 -7.62
C ILE A 246 -3.66 -9.28 -8.18
N GLU A 247 -3.70 -9.95 -9.33
CA GLU A 247 -4.92 -10.58 -9.82
C GLU A 247 -5.49 -11.56 -8.80
N ALA A 248 -4.65 -12.43 -8.25
CA ALA A 248 -5.05 -13.40 -7.23
C ALA A 248 -5.53 -12.75 -5.92
N HIS A 249 -5.02 -11.55 -5.60
CA HIS A 249 -5.48 -10.78 -4.45
C HIS A 249 -6.97 -10.46 -4.51
N TYR A 250 -7.53 -10.28 -5.72
CA TYR A 250 -8.92 -9.87 -5.94
C TYR A 250 -9.81 -10.97 -6.56
N TRP A 251 -9.34 -12.21 -6.74
CA TRP A 251 -10.17 -13.27 -7.32
C TRP A 251 -11.48 -13.54 -6.56
N ASN A 252 -11.50 -13.28 -5.25
CA ASN A 252 -12.68 -13.45 -4.42
C ASN A 252 -13.46 -12.14 -4.18
N GLY A 253 -13.15 -11.08 -4.93
CA GLY A 253 -13.76 -9.77 -4.76
C GLY A 253 -12.89 -8.79 -3.99
N GLY A 254 -13.46 -7.64 -3.66
CA GLY A 254 -12.85 -6.57 -2.91
C GLY A 254 -13.71 -6.12 -1.73
N TRP A 255 -13.08 -5.58 -0.71
CA TRP A 255 -13.75 -5.07 0.50
C TRP A 255 -13.23 -3.68 0.85
N TYR A 256 -14.07 -2.86 1.46
CA TYR A 256 -13.71 -1.53 1.93
C TYR A 256 -13.74 -1.47 3.46
N PRO A 257 -12.71 -0.92 4.13
CA PRO A 257 -12.73 -0.80 5.59
C PRO A 257 -13.79 0.21 6.04
N LYS A 258 -14.75 -0.21 6.87
CA LYS A 258 -15.80 0.63 7.42
C LYS A 258 -15.20 1.78 8.23
N GLY A 259 -15.64 2.99 7.97
CA GLY A 259 -15.05 4.21 8.53
C GLY A 259 -13.85 4.73 7.75
N GLY A 260 -13.51 4.13 6.58
CA GLY A 260 -12.40 4.52 5.71
C GLY A 260 -11.07 3.88 6.08
N ALA A 261 -10.04 4.15 5.26
CA ALA A 261 -8.73 3.51 5.38
C ALA A 261 -8.10 3.60 6.78
N SER A 262 -8.34 4.70 7.51
CA SER A 262 -7.81 4.92 8.86
C SER A 262 -8.33 3.93 9.93
N ALA A 263 -9.33 3.11 9.63
CA ALA A 263 -9.77 2.05 10.54
C ALA A 263 -8.63 1.04 10.82
N MET A 264 -7.87 0.68 9.78
CA MET A 264 -6.76 -0.28 9.89
C MET A 264 -5.61 0.22 10.80
N PRO A 265 -4.99 1.40 10.54
CA PRO A 265 -3.96 1.90 11.45
C PRO A 265 -4.49 2.19 12.86
N LYS A 266 -5.77 2.57 13.00
CA LYS A 266 -6.39 2.78 14.32
C LYS A 266 -6.46 1.49 15.14
N ALA A 267 -6.86 0.37 14.54
CA ALA A 267 -6.88 -0.94 15.19
C ALA A 267 -5.47 -1.37 15.62
N LEU A 268 -4.48 -1.26 14.72
CA LEU A 268 -3.08 -1.57 15.03
C LEU A 268 -2.51 -0.71 16.17
N ILE A 269 -2.78 0.60 16.17
CA ILE A 269 -2.34 1.51 17.24
C ILE A 269 -3.04 1.18 18.56
N GLY A 270 -4.32 0.79 18.50
CA GLY A 270 -5.05 0.30 19.67
C GLY A 270 -4.32 -0.89 20.32
N ARG A 271 -4.00 -1.91 19.53
CA ARG A 271 -3.29 -3.10 20.00
C ARG A 271 -1.89 -2.78 20.51
N LEU A 272 -1.13 -1.95 19.80
CA LEU A 272 0.20 -1.50 20.22
C LEU A 272 0.15 -0.90 21.63
N LYS A 273 -0.82 0.00 21.89
CA LYS A 273 -1.01 0.64 23.20
C LYS A 273 -1.42 -0.34 24.30
N CYS A 274 -2.27 -1.34 23.99
CA CYS A 274 -2.63 -2.40 24.94
C CYS A 274 -1.41 -3.24 25.38
N ASN A 275 -0.36 -3.27 24.55
CA ASN A 275 0.90 -3.95 24.85
C ASN A 275 1.99 -3.01 25.39
N ASP A 276 1.62 -1.87 25.98
CA ASP A 276 2.54 -0.85 26.54
C ASP A 276 3.49 -0.23 25.48
N GLY A 277 3.16 -0.33 24.21
CA GLY A 277 3.85 0.39 23.13
C GLY A 277 3.38 1.84 23.00
N GLU A 278 4.22 2.68 22.44
CA GLU A 278 3.95 4.13 22.27
C GLU A 278 4.03 4.56 20.81
N ILE A 279 3.17 5.50 20.44
CA ILE A 279 3.30 6.25 19.16
C ILE A 279 3.36 7.75 19.46
N ARG A 280 4.34 8.43 18.86
CA ARG A 280 4.49 9.88 18.92
C ARG A 280 4.27 10.46 17.53
N MET A 281 3.20 11.27 17.43
CA MET A 281 2.86 12.01 16.22
C MET A 281 3.63 13.33 16.18
N ARG A 282 3.73 13.96 14.98
CA ARG A 282 4.46 15.23 14.77
C ARG A 282 5.91 15.15 15.30
N THR A 283 6.51 13.98 15.17
CA THR A 283 7.84 13.67 15.69
C THR A 283 8.72 13.22 14.52
N THR A 284 9.44 14.14 13.95
CA THR A 284 10.33 13.91 12.81
C THR A 284 11.66 13.35 13.28
N VAL A 285 12.03 12.18 12.74
CA VAL A 285 13.39 11.64 12.87
C VAL A 285 14.26 12.32 11.83
N ASP A 286 15.40 12.86 12.28
CA ASP A 286 16.38 13.53 11.44
C ASP A 286 17.51 12.57 11.04
N HIS A 287 18.03 11.80 12.01
CA HIS A 287 19.12 10.86 11.76
C HIS A 287 18.93 9.55 12.54
N ILE A 288 19.42 8.45 11.98
CA ILE A 288 19.64 7.18 12.66
C ILE A 288 21.03 7.23 13.28
N LEU A 289 21.11 7.07 14.60
CA LEU A 289 22.36 7.08 15.32
C LEU A 289 23.09 5.75 15.12
N VAL A 290 24.32 5.80 14.60
CA VAL A 290 25.15 4.61 14.34
C VAL A 290 26.45 4.77 15.09
N ASP A 291 26.75 3.81 15.97
CA ASP A 291 28.03 3.66 16.65
C ASP A 291 28.93 2.68 15.89
N GLY A 292 30.25 2.79 16.05
CA GLY A 292 31.24 1.93 15.42
C GLY A 292 31.58 2.30 13.97
N ASN A 293 32.52 1.57 13.41
CA ASN A 293 33.01 1.77 12.03
C ASN A 293 33.18 0.41 11.32
N GLY A 294 33.19 0.43 10.00
CA GLY A 294 33.44 -0.78 9.20
C GLY A 294 32.40 -1.87 9.50
N ALA A 295 32.84 -3.07 9.87
CA ALA A 295 31.97 -4.20 10.17
C ALA A 295 31.24 -4.11 11.52
N ASP A 296 31.75 -3.27 12.44
CA ASP A 296 31.19 -3.12 13.80
C ASP A 296 30.11 -2.05 13.89
N ARG A 297 29.66 -1.49 12.76
CA ARG A 297 28.58 -0.50 12.70
C ARG A 297 27.30 -1.05 13.30
N ARG A 298 26.70 -0.26 14.22
CA ARG A 298 25.46 -0.64 14.90
C ARG A 298 24.54 0.56 15.07
N ALA A 299 23.28 0.42 14.69
CA ALA A 299 22.24 1.37 15.04
C ALA A 299 21.95 1.30 16.55
N VAL A 300 21.91 2.48 17.20
CA VAL A 300 21.77 2.60 18.67
C VAL A 300 20.64 3.54 19.06
N GLY A 301 19.84 3.99 18.11
CA GLY A 301 18.72 4.89 18.31
C GLY A 301 18.54 5.89 17.19
N VAL A 302 17.86 6.97 17.46
CA VAL A 302 17.56 8.06 16.50
C VAL A 302 17.80 9.43 17.12
N GLN A 303 18.08 10.42 16.28
CA GLN A 303 18.02 11.83 16.60
C GLN A 303 16.77 12.44 15.96
N LEU A 304 16.02 13.21 16.74
CA LEU A 304 14.86 13.95 16.28
C LEU A 304 15.26 15.31 15.70
N ALA A 305 14.39 15.89 14.90
CA ALA A 305 14.61 17.22 14.31
C ALA A 305 14.80 18.36 15.34
N ASP A 306 14.34 18.18 16.60
CA ASP A 306 14.59 19.09 17.72
C ASP A 306 15.94 18.85 18.40
N GLY A 307 16.77 17.95 17.89
CA GLY A 307 18.08 17.59 18.42
C GLY A 307 18.07 16.53 19.53
N LYS A 308 16.90 16.15 20.06
CA LYS A 308 16.80 15.10 21.08
C LYS A 308 17.19 13.74 20.53
N GLN A 309 17.91 12.96 21.31
CA GLN A 309 18.26 11.58 21.00
C GLN A 309 17.40 10.60 21.81
N ILE A 310 16.93 9.54 21.12
CA ILE A 310 16.22 8.42 21.74
C ILE A 310 17.01 7.16 21.42
N ARG A 311 17.42 6.43 22.48
CA ARG A 311 18.20 5.19 22.35
C ARG A 311 17.30 3.97 22.25
N ALA A 312 17.72 2.98 21.45
CA ALA A 312 17.08 1.69 21.31
C ALA A 312 18.11 0.61 20.93
N GLU A 313 17.77 -0.64 21.20
CA GLU A 313 18.59 -1.78 20.77
C GLU A 313 18.50 -2.01 19.24
N THR A 314 17.34 -1.69 18.67
CA THR A 314 17.02 -1.89 17.26
C THR A 314 16.25 -0.69 16.69
N VAL A 315 16.55 -0.32 15.46
CA VAL A 315 15.79 0.65 14.67
C VAL A 315 15.21 -0.05 13.45
N LEU A 316 13.91 0.10 13.24
CA LEU A 316 13.20 -0.33 12.03
C LEU A 316 12.73 0.91 11.26
N SER A 317 13.24 1.12 10.06
CA SER A 317 12.72 2.15 9.18
C SER A 317 11.58 1.60 8.33
N ASN A 318 10.42 2.27 8.38
CA ASN A 318 9.31 2.08 7.46
C ASN A 318 9.15 3.32 6.54
N ALA A 319 10.14 4.22 6.57
CA ALA A 319 10.22 5.34 5.65
C ALA A 319 10.62 4.85 4.25
N ASP A 320 10.36 5.69 3.25
CA ASP A 320 10.79 5.44 1.88
C ASP A 320 12.30 5.12 1.79
N ALA A 321 12.72 4.31 0.81
CA ALA A 321 14.10 3.86 0.68
C ALA A 321 15.09 5.04 0.56
N TRP A 322 14.78 6.03 -0.28
CA TRP A 322 15.63 7.22 -0.42
C TRP A 322 15.68 8.05 0.85
N ILE A 323 14.55 8.17 1.57
CA ILE A 323 14.55 8.84 2.87
C ILE A 323 15.44 8.07 3.85
N THR A 324 15.30 6.75 3.91
CA THR A 324 16.08 5.91 4.82
C THR A 324 17.58 5.99 4.54
N TYR A 325 18.00 5.80 3.28
CA TYR A 325 19.42 5.64 2.93
C TYR A 325 20.13 6.95 2.58
N ASP A 326 19.42 7.95 2.00
CA ASP A 326 20.06 9.20 1.58
C ASP A 326 19.92 10.33 2.61
N LYS A 327 18.91 10.24 3.51
CA LYS A 327 18.66 11.30 4.52
C LYS A 327 18.91 10.85 5.95
N LEU A 328 18.38 9.69 6.35
CA LEU A 328 18.42 9.27 7.76
C LEU A 328 19.74 8.60 8.15
N ILE A 329 20.49 8.01 7.22
CA ILE A 329 21.79 7.36 7.48
C ILE A 329 22.91 8.26 6.94
N ASP A 330 23.87 8.61 7.81
CA ASP A 330 25.06 9.33 7.35
C ASP A 330 25.82 8.46 6.32
N ARG A 331 26.18 9.06 5.18
CA ARG A 331 26.84 8.40 4.04
C ARG A 331 28.09 7.60 4.45
N ARG A 332 28.83 8.06 5.46
CA ARG A 332 30.04 7.36 5.98
C ARG A 332 29.75 5.97 6.55
N HIS A 333 28.48 5.69 6.91
CA HIS A 333 28.06 4.40 7.43
C HIS A 333 27.51 3.47 6.34
N LEU A 334 27.46 3.89 5.08
CA LEU A 334 27.00 3.09 3.96
C LEU A 334 28.20 2.58 3.13
N SER A 335 28.11 1.32 2.69
CA SER A 335 29.08 0.77 1.74
C SER A 335 28.83 1.36 0.34
N ASP A 336 29.88 1.33 -0.52
CA ASP A 336 29.73 1.73 -1.91
C ASP A 336 28.76 0.82 -2.68
N ALA A 337 28.64 -0.43 -2.29
CA ALA A 337 27.69 -1.37 -2.87
C ALA A 337 26.24 -0.93 -2.63
N ILE A 338 25.88 -0.61 -1.39
CA ILE A 338 24.51 -0.16 -1.09
C ILE A 338 24.23 1.20 -1.70
N THR A 339 25.17 2.15 -1.66
CA THR A 339 25.02 3.46 -2.27
C THR A 339 24.82 3.37 -3.79
N SER A 340 25.64 2.55 -4.48
CA SER A 340 25.45 2.29 -5.91
C SER A 340 24.12 1.61 -6.19
N ARG A 341 23.60 0.82 -5.26
CA ARG A 341 22.28 0.19 -5.41
C ARG A 341 21.16 1.21 -5.27
N ILE A 342 21.22 2.07 -4.24
CA ILE A 342 20.20 3.13 -4.03
C ILE A 342 20.16 4.11 -5.20
N SER A 343 21.33 4.52 -5.74
CA SER A 343 21.39 5.43 -6.90
C SER A 343 20.78 4.85 -8.20
N LYS A 344 20.61 3.53 -8.28
CA LYS A 344 19.99 2.83 -9.43
C LYS A 344 18.54 2.44 -9.20
N LEU A 345 17.99 2.72 -8.02
CA LEU A 345 16.59 2.45 -7.76
C LEU A 345 15.70 3.37 -8.60
N GLU A 346 14.66 2.78 -9.15
CA GLU A 346 13.58 3.49 -9.83
C GLU A 346 12.41 3.64 -8.85
N PRO A 347 11.89 4.86 -8.61
CA PRO A 347 10.65 5.06 -7.88
C PRO A 347 9.47 4.55 -8.71
N SER A 348 8.39 4.17 -8.04
CA SER A 348 7.12 3.98 -8.74
C SER A 348 6.59 5.30 -9.26
N ILE A 349 5.61 5.24 -10.16
CA ILE A 349 4.93 6.43 -10.68
C ILE A 349 4.25 7.21 -9.54
N SER A 350 3.99 8.50 -9.77
CA SER A 350 3.15 9.35 -8.93
C SER A 350 1.73 9.45 -9.48
N ALA A 351 0.85 10.14 -8.77
CA ALA A 351 -0.54 10.32 -9.19
C ALA A 351 -1.06 11.72 -8.86
N LEU A 352 -2.03 12.16 -9.66
CA LEU A 352 -3.05 13.15 -9.30
C LEU A 352 -4.16 12.43 -8.54
N SER A 353 -4.66 13.01 -7.46
CA SER A 353 -5.80 12.46 -6.71
C SER A 353 -6.86 13.54 -6.54
N LEU A 354 -8.04 13.33 -7.10
CA LEU A 354 -9.16 14.26 -7.06
C LEU A 354 -10.17 13.80 -6.01
N PHE A 355 -10.51 14.70 -5.09
CA PHE A 355 -11.44 14.49 -3.99
C PHE A 355 -12.67 15.36 -4.20
N LEU A 356 -13.85 14.74 -4.28
CA LEU A 356 -15.10 15.40 -4.64
C LEU A 356 -16.19 15.14 -3.61
N ALA A 357 -17.04 16.16 -3.36
CA ALA A 357 -18.37 15.97 -2.77
C ALA A 357 -19.43 16.53 -3.71
N THR A 358 -20.53 15.80 -3.88
CA THR A 358 -21.59 16.12 -4.86
C THR A 358 -22.99 15.88 -4.29
N ASP A 359 -23.95 16.65 -4.77
CA ASP A 359 -25.39 16.47 -4.51
C ASP A 359 -26.12 15.67 -5.61
N LEU A 360 -25.39 15.05 -6.53
CA LEU A 360 -25.97 14.18 -7.54
C LEU A 360 -26.69 12.99 -6.90
N ASP A 361 -27.82 12.62 -7.48
CA ASP A 361 -28.51 11.37 -7.17
C ASP A 361 -27.73 10.19 -7.78
N ILE A 362 -26.89 9.58 -6.97
CA ILE A 362 -26.01 8.48 -7.36
C ILE A 362 -26.81 7.21 -7.68
N ASP A 363 -27.95 7.01 -7.02
CA ASP A 363 -28.84 5.88 -7.30
C ASP A 363 -29.50 6.01 -8.68
N ALA A 364 -29.95 7.20 -9.05
CA ALA A 364 -30.49 7.46 -10.38
C ALA A 364 -29.45 7.27 -11.51
N LEU A 365 -28.15 7.42 -11.20
CA LEU A 365 -27.07 7.15 -12.13
C LEU A 365 -26.69 5.66 -12.21
N GLY A 366 -27.26 4.81 -11.34
CA GLY A 366 -26.95 3.38 -11.27
C GLY A 366 -25.54 3.05 -10.78
N LEU A 367 -24.90 3.99 -10.05
CA LEU A 367 -23.55 3.77 -9.53
C LEU A 367 -23.62 2.97 -8.22
N ASP A 368 -22.82 1.93 -8.14
CA ASP A 368 -22.75 1.02 -6.99
C ASP A 368 -21.45 1.16 -6.18
N SER A 369 -21.13 0.18 -5.35
CA SER A 369 -19.93 0.17 -4.51
C SER A 369 -18.67 -0.30 -5.25
N GLY A 370 -18.74 -0.70 -6.52
CA GLY A 370 -17.61 -1.07 -7.35
C GLY A 370 -16.69 0.13 -7.66
N ASN A 371 -15.54 -0.18 -8.23
CA ASN A 371 -14.62 0.82 -8.76
C ASN A 371 -14.81 0.95 -10.27
N TYR A 372 -14.52 2.13 -10.81
CA TYR A 372 -14.67 2.43 -12.24
C TYR A 372 -13.29 2.73 -12.83
N TRP A 373 -12.78 1.81 -13.65
CA TRP A 373 -11.57 1.96 -14.43
C TRP A 373 -11.95 2.51 -15.80
N ILE A 374 -11.73 3.80 -16.00
CA ILE A 374 -12.11 4.51 -17.24
C ILE A 374 -10.99 4.36 -18.25
N MET A 375 -11.28 3.78 -19.42
CA MET A 375 -10.33 3.57 -20.50
C MET A 375 -10.80 4.28 -21.77
N ASN A 376 -9.97 5.18 -22.32
CA ASN A 376 -10.29 5.86 -23.58
C ASN A 376 -9.95 4.99 -24.79
N GLU A 377 -8.87 4.22 -24.69
CA GLU A 377 -8.35 3.35 -25.74
C GLU A 377 -7.96 2.00 -25.14
N ALA A 378 -7.97 0.98 -25.99
CA ALA A 378 -7.57 -0.37 -25.62
C ALA A 378 -6.03 -0.56 -25.71
N ASP A 379 -5.27 0.36 -25.13
CA ASP A 379 -3.80 0.29 -25.02
C ASP A 379 -3.34 0.82 -23.67
N VAL A 380 -3.22 -0.09 -22.72
CA VAL A 380 -2.77 0.22 -21.35
C VAL A 380 -1.29 0.65 -21.36
N ASP A 381 -0.44 0.03 -22.16
CA ASP A 381 0.99 0.38 -22.24
C ASP A 381 1.21 1.79 -22.79
N ALA A 382 0.41 2.24 -23.77
CA ALA A 382 0.48 3.62 -24.27
C ALA A 382 0.12 4.63 -23.20
N THR A 383 -0.92 4.34 -22.40
CA THR A 383 -1.32 5.18 -21.25
C THR A 383 -0.17 5.38 -20.28
N TYR A 384 0.55 4.30 -19.93
CA TYR A 384 1.69 4.39 -19.01
C TYR A 384 2.89 5.11 -19.61
N ARG A 385 3.21 4.90 -20.89
CA ARG A 385 4.29 5.65 -21.56
C ARG A 385 4.05 7.16 -21.49
N LEU A 386 2.84 7.62 -21.78
CA LEU A 386 2.47 9.04 -21.69
C LEU A 386 2.59 9.58 -20.25
N ALA A 387 2.17 8.78 -19.27
CA ALA A 387 2.28 9.15 -17.87
C ALA A 387 3.73 9.26 -17.39
N GLU A 388 4.59 8.29 -17.74
CA GLU A 388 6.01 8.24 -17.36
C GLU A 388 6.82 9.37 -18.04
N ASP A 389 6.54 9.70 -19.30
CA ASP A 389 7.22 10.76 -20.04
C ASP A 389 6.86 12.18 -19.57
N GLY A 390 5.87 12.32 -18.69
CA GLY A 390 5.38 13.60 -18.20
C GLY A 390 4.51 14.37 -19.20
N GLN A 391 4.31 13.84 -20.43
CA GLN A 391 3.50 14.47 -21.46
C GLN A 391 2.02 14.50 -21.08
N LEU A 392 1.56 13.51 -20.33
CA LEU A 392 0.17 13.41 -19.90
C LEU A 392 -0.31 14.62 -19.10
N ALA A 393 0.56 15.20 -18.27
CA ALA A 393 0.23 16.41 -17.51
C ALA A 393 0.23 17.66 -18.39
N ALA A 394 0.96 17.66 -19.53
CA ALA A 394 1.13 18.88 -20.33
C ALA A 394 -0.10 19.17 -21.20
N GLU A 395 -0.63 18.22 -21.97
CA GLU A 395 -1.68 18.48 -22.97
C GLU A 395 -2.64 17.27 -23.15
N GLY A 396 -3.80 17.54 -23.75
CA GLY A 396 -4.77 16.53 -24.20
C GLY A 396 -5.69 15.99 -23.10
N ALA A 397 -6.55 15.05 -23.46
CA ALA A 397 -7.42 14.33 -22.52
C ALA A 397 -6.64 13.24 -21.78
N PHE A 398 -7.00 12.94 -20.55
CA PHE A 398 -6.44 11.77 -19.87
C PHE A 398 -6.92 10.49 -20.58
N PRO A 399 -6.01 9.59 -20.95
CA PRO A 399 -6.35 8.36 -21.70
C PRO A 399 -7.07 7.33 -20.85
N GLY A 400 -6.95 7.45 -19.52
CA GLY A 400 -7.62 6.58 -18.56
C GLY A 400 -7.43 7.09 -17.15
N GLY A 401 -8.17 6.50 -16.22
CA GLY A 401 -8.10 6.82 -14.81
C GLY A 401 -9.05 5.95 -13.99
N PHE A 402 -9.02 6.18 -12.71
CA PHE A 402 -9.82 5.46 -11.74
C PHE A 402 -10.82 6.41 -11.06
N LEU A 403 -12.01 5.91 -10.78
CA LEU A 403 -13.04 6.60 -10.00
C LEU A 403 -13.69 5.62 -9.03
N THR A 404 -14.02 6.10 -7.84
CA THR A 404 -14.81 5.36 -6.86
C THR A 404 -15.75 6.27 -6.09
N VAL A 405 -16.95 5.77 -5.78
CA VAL A 405 -17.94 6.47 -4.96
C VAL A 405 -17.85 5.93 -3.53
N THR A 406 -17.09 6.61 -2.67
CA THR A 406 -16.73 6.07 -1.36
C THR A 406 -17.90 5.99 -0.39
N THR A 407 -18.93 6.82 -0.54
CA THR A 407 -20.18 6.75 0.21
C THR A 407 -21.12 5.62 -0.22
N ARG A 408 -20.91 5.04 -1.43
CA ARG A 408 -21.60 3.80 -1.83
C ARG A 408 -20.93 2.56 -1.22
N LYS A 409 -19.64 2.65 -0.90
CA LYS A 409 -18.93 1.59 -0.18
C LYS A 409 -19.23 1.61 1.31
N ASP A 410 -19.40 2.82 1.88
CA ASP A 410 -19.61 3.03 3.31
C ASP A 410 -20.49 4.26 3.54
N GLU A 411 -21.77 4.02 3.75
CA GLU A 411 -22.77 5.08 3.97
C GLU A 411 -22.47 5.91 5.23
N SER A 412 -21.74 5.37 6.20
CA SER A 412 -21.33 6.11 7.40
C SER A 412 -20.42 7.30 7.11
N LYS A 413 -19.88 7.39 5.89
CA LYS A 413 -19.08 8.52 5.41
C LYS A 413 -19.91 9.67 4.86
N MET A 414 -21.22 9.49 4.67
CA MET A 414 -22.09 10.54 4.17
C MET A 414 -22.14 11.71 5.17
N HIS A 415 -21.98 12.92 4.67
CA HIS A 415 -22.02 14.15 5.44
C HIS A 415 -22.86 15.17 4.71
N ASP A 416 -23.78 15.85 5.41
CA ASP A 416 -24.71 16.84 4.86
C ASP A 416 -25.52 16.34 3.64
N GLY A 417 -25.79 15.04 3.55
CA GLY A 417 -26.50 14.42 2.43
C GLY A 417 -25.70 14.36 1.13
N LEU A 418 -24.41 14.65 1.15
CA LEU A 418 -23.57 14.64 -0.04
C LEU A 418 -22.82 13.32 -0.19
N HIS A 419 -22.71 12.87 -1.44
CA HIS A 419 -21.85 11.75 -1.81
C HIS A 419 -20.40 12.19 -2.01
N THR A 420 -19.45 11.34 -1.56
CA THR A 420 -18.02 11.56 -1.78
C THR A 420 -17.46 10.61 -2.83
N MET A 421 -16.60 11.15 -3.69
CA MET A 421 -15.90 10.41 -4.73
C MET A 421 -14.41 10.67 -4.65
N GLU A 422 -13.63 9.69 -5.05
CA GLU A 422 -12.19 9.77 -5.19
C GLU A 422 -11.80 9.27 -6.57
N ALA A 423 -10.99 10.06 -7.30
CA ALA A 423 -10.49 9.67 -8.60
C ALA A 423 -8.98 9.87 -8.66
N PHE A 424 -8.26 9.04 -9.43
CA PHE A 424 -6.84 9.25 -9.66
C PHE A 424 -6.42 8.98 -11.10
N VAL A 425 -5.33 9.65 -11.49
CA VAL A 425 -4.63 9.46 -12.77
C VAL A 425 -3.13 9.43 -12.49
N PHE A 426 -2.42 8.50 -13.10
CA PHE A 426 -0.97 8.43 -12.98
C PHE A 426 -0.30 9.55 -13.78
N VAL A 427 0.70 10.17 -13.16
CA VAL A 427 1.51 11.21 -13.78
C VAL A 427 2.95 11.15 -13.30
N SER A 428 3.88 11.62 -14.13
CA SER A 428 5.27 11.78 -13.74
C SER A 428 5.45 12.97 -12.80
N TYR A 429 6.28 12.79 -11.79
CA TYR A 429 6.73 13.88 -10.91
C TYR A 429 7.42 15.01 -11.69
N THR A 430 8.09 14.69 -12.81
CA THR A 430 8.85 15.67 -13.62
C THR A 430 8.00 16.85 -14.08
N ALA A 431 6.70 16.65 -14.32
CA ALA A 431 5.78 17.72 -14.67
C ALA A 431 5.61 18.78 -13.56
N PHE A 432 5.95 18.44 -12.32
CA PHE A 432 5.80 19.28 -11.13
C PHE A 432 7.13 19.70 -10.52
N GLU A 433 8.26 19.24 -11.05
CA GLU A 433 9.60 19.42 -10.46
C GLU A 433 10.00 20.87 -10.32
N ARG A 434 9.54 21.75 -11.22
CA ARG A 434 9.83 23.20 -11.16
C ARG A 434 9.28 23.89 -9.90
N TRP A 435 8.29 23.30 -9.24
CA TRP A 435 7.69 23.85 -8.00
C TRP A 435 8.09 23.09 -6.73
N LYS A 436 9.06 22.18 -6.80
CA LYS A 436 9.43 21.30 -5.68
C LYS A 436 9.88 22.04 -4.42
N GLU A 437 10.47 23.22 -4.58
CA GLU A 437 10.95 24.06 -3.46
C GLU A 437 9.86 24.97 -2.88
N SER A 438 8.67 25.04 -3.50
CA SER A 438 7.57 25.87 -3.02
C SER A 438 6.86 25.24 -1.82
N ALA A 439 6.47 26.07 -0.85
CA ALA A 439 5.77 25.59 0.35
C ALA A 439 4.34 25.15 0.03
N THR A 440 3.88 24.08 0.67
CA THR A 440 2.49 23.64 0.57
C THR A 440 1.56 24.69 1.17
N GLY A 441 0.54 25.11 0.40
CA GLY A 441 -0.39 26.17 0.79
C GLY A 441 0.06 27.59 0.45
N ASP A 442 1.27 27.76 -0.14
CA ASP A 442 1.81 29.04 -0.57
C ASP A 442 2.61 28.83 -1.88
N ARG A 443 1.92 28.33 -2.91
CA ARG A 443 2.51 28.10 -4.24
C ARG A 443 2.14 29.24 -5.18
N SER A 444 2.93 29.35 -6.27
CA SER A 444 2.77 30.41 -7.26
C SER A 444 1.46 30.30 -8.07
N GLU A 445 1.01 31.43 -8.62
CA GLU A 445 -0.22 31.50 -9.45
C GLU A 445 -0.16 30.54 -10.67
N ASP A 446 1.02 30.35 -11.26
CA ASP A 446 1.20 29.43 -12.39
C ASP A 446 1.05 27.96 -11.97
N TYR A 447 1.37 27.61 -10.72
CA TYR A 447 1.07 26.29 -10.17
C TYR A 447 -0.44 26.08 -9.98
N GLU A 448 -1.13 27.07 -9.39
CA GLU A 448 -2.59 26.97 -9.16
C GLU A 448 -3.35 26.93 -10.50
N ALA A 449 -2.94 27.72 -11.50
CA ALA A 449 -3.50 27.68 -12.84
C ALA A 449 -3.28 26.31 -13.52
N PHE A 450 -2.10 25.71 -13.36
CA PHE A 450 -1.81 24.37 -13.86
C PHE A 450 -2.64 23.29 -13.16
N LYS A 451 -2.77 23.39 -11.82
CA LYS A 451 -3.60 22.51 -11.00
C LYS A 451 -5.06 22.58 -11.44
N GLU A 452 -5.61 23.77 -11.68
CA GLU A 452 -6.98 23.97 -12.17
C GLU A 452 -7.17 23.35 -13.55
N GLN A 453 -6.26 23.53 -14.49
CA GLN A 453 -6.31 22.90 -15.81
C GLN A 453 -6.37 21.37 -15.70
N LEU A 454 -5.58 20.77 -14.81
CA LEU A 454 -5.59 19.32 -14.58
C LEU A 454 -6.91 18.86 -13.94
N THR A 455 -7.46 19.66 -13.01
CA THR A 455 -8.75 19.41 -12.38
C THR A 455 -9.86 19.31 -13.42
N GLN A 456 -9.95 20.29 -14.33
CA GLN A 456 -10.97 20.31 -15.41
C GLN A 456 -10.83 19.11 -16.34
N ARG A 457 -9.59 18.70 -16.66
CA ARG A 457 -9.34 17.50 -17.48
C ARG A 457 -9.77 16.22 -16.76
N MET A 458 -9.56 16.10 -15.45
CA MET A 458 -10.04 14.96 -14.66
C MET A 458 -11.57 14.93 -14.58
N LEU A 459 -12.22 16.08 -14.34
CA LEU A 459 -13.68 16.19 -14.35
C LEU A 459 -14.26 15.74 -15.70
N LYS A 460 -13.68 16.18 -16.80
CA LYS A 460 -14.08 15.73 -18.16
C LYS A 460 -13.90 14.22 -18.35
N MET A 461 -12.87 13.61 -17.78
CA MET A 461 -12.68 12.15 -17.84
C MET A 461 -13.77 11.42 -17.05
N ILE A 462 -14.01 11.82 -15.80
CA ILE A 462 -15.00 11.15 -14.94
C ILE A 462 -16.45 11.43 -15.36
N SER A 463 -16.73 12.49 -16.15
CA SER A 463 -18.08 12.78 -16.67
C SER A 463 -18.62 11.66 -17.58
N ARG A 464 -17.78 10.75 -18.04
CA ARG A 464 -18.20 9.54 -18.77
C ARG A 464 -18.94 8.55 -17.88
N VAL A 465 -18.64 8.54 -16.58
CA VAL A 465 -19.29 7.71 -15.57
C VAL A 465 -20.32 8.51 -14.77
N VAL A 466 -20.02 9.79 -14.50
CA VAL A 466 -20.84 10.71 -13.72
C VAL A 466 -21.19 11.92 -14.57
N PRO A 467 -22.20 11.83 -15.44
CA PRO A 467 -22.60 12.96 -16.31
C PRO A 467 -22.96 14.20 -15.51
N ASN A 468 -22.61 15.38 -16.03
CA ASN A 468 -22.90 16.69 -15.42
C ASN A 468 -22.28 16.94 -14.04
N ILE A 469 -21.24 16.19 -13.66
CA ILE A 469 -20.61 16.32 -12.33
C ILE A 469 -20.18 17.75 -12.05
N GLU A 470 -19.69 18.49 -13.06
CA GLU A 470 -19.19 19.87 -12.90
C GLU A 470 -20.26 20.82 -12.33
N ASN A 471 -21.56 20.58 -12.63
CA ASN A 471 -22.68 21.41 -12.17
C ASN A 471 -23.17 21.05 -10.75
N HIS A 472 -22.69 19.98 -10.18
CA HIS A 472 -23.16 19.39 -8.92
C HIS A 472 -22.06 19.29 -7.85
N LEU A 473 -20.91 19.91 -8.09
CA LEU A 473 -19.81 19.92 -7.13
C LEU A 473 -20.11 20.86 -5.95
N LYS A 474 -19.93 20.34 -4.74
CA LYS A 474 -19.95 21.12 -3.49
C LYS A 474 -18.54 21.24 -2.92
N LEU A 475 -17.68 20.26 -3.22
CA LEU A 475 -16.26 20.27 -2.91
C LEU A 475 -15.49 19.65 -4.07
N CYS A 476 -14.37 20.27 -4.43
CA CYS A 476 -13.45 19.75 -5.44
C CYS A 476 -12.02 20.13 -5.04
N GLU A 477 -11.18 19.15 -4.74
CA GLU A 477 -9.78 19.38 -4.35
C GLU A 477 -8.86 18.40 -5.07
N LEU A 478 -7.82 18.92 -5.74
CA LEU A 478 -6.82 18.10 -6.44
C LEU A 478 -5.53 18.00 -5.62
N GLY A 479 -5.15 16.78 -5.25
CA GLY A 479 -3.80 16.45 -4.79
C GLY A 479 -2.88 16.18 -5.97
N THR A 480 -1.65 16.69 -5.91
CA THR A 480 -0.62 16.54 -6.95
C THR A 480 0.55 15.70 -6.44
N PRO A 481 1.53 15.32 -7.28
CA PRO A 481 2.77 14.70 -6.82
C PRO A 481 3.48 15.44 -5.67
N LEU A 482 3.38 16.77 -5.63
CA LEU A 482 3.93 17.56 -4.53
C LEU A 482 3.10 17.43 -3.24
N THR A 483 1.80 17.22 -3.34
CA THR A 483 0.93 16.86 -2.21
C THR A 483 1.32 15.50 -1.65
N ASN A 484 1.62 14.51 -2.51
CA ASN A 484 2.08 13.18 -2.13
C ASN A 484 3.44 13.25 -1.38
N VAL A 485 4.38 14.07 -1.88
CA VAL A 485 5.65 14.32 -1.16
C VAL A 485 5.40 14.89 0.22
N PHE A 486 4.54 15.88 0.34
CA PHE A 486 4.29 16.56 1.61
C PHE A 486 3.65 15.64 2.67
N TYR A 487 2.63 14.88 2.30
CA TYR A 487 1.87 14.06 3.26
C TYR A 487 2.44 12.66 3.49
N CYS A 488 3.03 12.03 2.47
CA CYS A 488 3.53 10.66 2.56
C CYS A 488 5.06 10.56 2.56
N ASN A 489 5.76 11.66 2.32
CA ASN A 489 7.23 11.74 2.25
C ASN A 489 7.85 10.68 1.32
N GLY A 490 7.14 10.35 0.22
CA GLY A 490 7.65 9.45 -0.81
C GLY A 490 8.60 10.19 -1.75
N HIS A 491 9.72 9.57 -2.11
CA HIS A 491 10.66 10.13 -3.08
C HIS A 491 9.96 10.43 -4.41
N ARG A 492 10.01 11.69 -4.87
CA ARG A 492 9.33 12.15 -6.09
C ARG A 492 7.82 11.84 -6.11
N GLY A 493 7.18 11.86 -4.93
CA GLY A 493 5.75 11.59 -4.80
C GLY A 493 5.30 10.20 -5.20
N ASN A 494 6.19 9.20 -5.16
CA ASN A 494 5.87 7.82 -5.49
C ASN A 494 4.73 7.29 -4.61
N ILE A 495 3.83 6.49 -5.20
CA ILE A 495 2.66 5.95 -4.50
C ILE A 495 2.85 4.50 -4.03
N TYR A 496 3.78 3.77 -4.65
CA TYR A 496 4.07 2.36 -4.35
C TYR A 496 5.53 2.11 -3.92
N GLY A 497 6.25 3.15 -3.49
CA GLY A 497 7.67 3.05 -3.11
C GLY A 497 8.57 2.83 -4.33
N THR A 498 9.45 1.83 -4.27
CA THR A 498 10.26 1.43 -5.44
C THR A 498 9.40 0.75 -6.49
N ALA A 499 9.65 1.01 -7.77
CA ALA A 499 9.07 0.25 -8.88
C ALA A 499 9.39 -1.24 -8.71
N LYS A 500 8.43 -2.11 -9.01
CA LYS A 500 8.62 -3.57 -8.89
C LYS A 500 9.01 -4.17 -10.25
N SER A 501 9.92 -3.48 -10.95
CA SER A 501 10.49 -3.95 -12.21
C SER A 501 11.32 -5.22 -12.02
N LYS A 502 11.62 -5.90 -13.12
CA LYS A 502 12.43 -7.13 -13.12
C LYS A 502 13.77 -6.99 -12.37
N SER A 503 14.39 -5.80 -12.41
CA SER A 503 15.65 -5.49 -11.71
C SER A 503 15.47 -5.27 -10.20
N GLN A 504 14.24 -4.97 -9.73
CA GLN A 504 13.95 -4.56 -8.35
C GLN A 504 13.07 -5.56 -7.58
N ILE A 505 12.82 -6.75 -8.16
CA ILE A 505 12.17 -7.88 -7.48
C ILE A 505 13.16 -9.05 -7.26
N GLY A 506 12.79 -10.03 -6.46
CA GLY A 506 13.63 -11.19 -6.16
C GLY A 506 14.98 -10.78 -5.56
N ALA A 507 16.09 -11.08 -6.25
CA ALA A 507 17.44 -10.69 -5.81
C ALA A 507 17.67 -9.16 -5.83
N GLY A 508 16.85 -8.42 -6.59
CA GLY A 508 16.88 -6.97 -6.68
C GLY A 508 16.19 -6.24 -5.50
N VAL A 509 15.45 -6.94 -4.65
CA VAL A 509 14.74 -6.35 -3.51
C VAL A 509 15.70 -5.81 -2.45
N LEU A 510 15.46 -4.60 -1.93
CA LEU A 510 16.18 -4.11 -0.76
C LEU A 510 15.93 -5.05 0.43
N PRO A 511 16.99 -5.51 1.10
CA PRO A 511 16.85 -6.46 2.20
C PRO A 511 16.18 -5.80 3.42
N ILE A 512 15.41 -6.60 4.16
CA ILE A 512 14.82 -6.16 5.43
C ILE A 512 15.91 -5.90 6.46
N LYS A 513 16.84 -6.85 6.63
CA LYS A 513 18.05 -6.64 7.45
C LYS A 513 19.09 -5.88 6.64
N THR A 514 19.48 -4.71 7.11
CA THR A 514 20.50 -3.90 6.43
C THR A 514 21.92 -4.37 6.74
N GLU A 515 22.92 -3.73 6.14
CA GLU A 515 24.33 -3.96 6.44
C GLU A 515 24.80 -3.37 7.79
N ILE A 516 23.94 -2.54 8.44
CA ILE A 516 24.21 -1.95 9.75
C ILE A 516 23.52 -2.84 10.80
N THR A 517 24.27 -3.38 11.73
CA THR A 517 23.72 -4.22 12.81
C THR A 517 22.65 -3.46 13.59
N GLY A 518 21.50 -4.10 13.87
CA GLY A 518 20.42 -3.48 14.60
C GLY A 518 19.56 -2.50 13.77
N LEU A 519 19.84 -2.35 12.47
CA LEU A 519 19.01 -1.56 11.55
C LEU A 519 18.29 -2.46 10.55
N TYR A 520 16.97 -2.26 10.46
CA TYR A 520 16.07 -2.98 9.55
C TYR A 520 15.24 -2.00 8.72
N HIS A 521 14.72 -2.48 7.59
CA HIS A 521 13.87 -1.70 6.68
C HIS A 521 12.65 -2.54 6.28
N CYS A 522 11.45 -1.95 6.29
CA CYS A 522 10.22 -2.60 5.83
C CYS A 522 9.33 -1.63 5.05
N GLY A 523 8.14 -2.05 4.67
CA GLY A 523 7.16 -1.25 3.95
C GLY A 523 7.29 -1.37 2.43
N GLN A 524 6.56 -0.50 1.72
CA GLN A 524 6.36 -0.59 0.26
C GLN A 524 7.64 -0.46 -0.59
N SER A 525 8.71 0.10 -0.05
CA SER A 525 9.99 0.23 -0.75
C SER A 525 10.83 -1.07 -0.70
N THR A 526 10.35 -2.13 -0.06
CA THR A 526 11.01 -3.44 0.04
C THR A 526 10.36 -4.46 -0.91
N ALA A 527 10.01 -5.65 -0.42
CA ALA A 527 9.61 -6.79 -1.25
C ALA A 527 8.29 -6.60 -1.99
N ALA A 528 7.30 -5.94 -1.36
CA ALA A 528 5.96 -5.79 -1.90
C ALA A 528 5.32 -4.47 -1.45
N HIS A 529 4.32 -4.01 -2.19
CA HIS A 529 3.57 -2.77 -1.95
C HIS A 529 2.08 -3.06 -1.75
N GLY A 530 1.27 -2.00 -1.63
CA GLY A 530 -0.13 -2.11 -1.25
C GLY A 530 -0.31 -2.48 0.22
N VAL A 531 -1.56 -2.63 0.67
CA VAL A 531 -1.88 -2.94 2.08
C VAL A 531 -1.26 -4.27 2.49
N LEU A 532 -1.64 -5.36 1.80
CA LEU A 532 -1.13 -6.70 2.12
C LEU A 532 0.39 -6.79 1.99
N GLY A 533 0.96 -6.25 0.90
CA GLY A 533 2.40 -6.33 0.66
C GLY A 533 3.22 -5.61 1.73
N ALA A 534 2.81 -4.39 2.12
CA ALA A 534 3.47 -3.65 3.18
C ALA A 534 3.32 -4.34 4.55
N MET A 535 2.14 -4.88 4.86
CA MET A 535 1.92 -5.67 6.09
C MET A 535 2.81 -6.92 6.13
N ALA A 536 2.88 -7.67 5.02
CA ALA A 536 3.74 -8.86 4.93
C ALA A 536 5.21 -8.54 5.20
N THR A 537 5.72 -7.40 4.65
CA THR A 537 7.10 -6.96 4.96
C THR A 537 7.27 -6.56 6.43
N GLY A 538 6.23 -6.01 7.05
CA GLY A 538 6.20 -5.72 8.49
C GLY A 538 6.29 -7.00 9.34
N VAL A 539 5.52 -8.04 9.00
CA VAL A 539 5.60 -9.36 9.64
C VAL A 539 7.00 -9.95 9.49
N MET A 540 7.57 -9.93 8.27
CA MET A 540 8.93 -10.41 8.01
C MET A 540 9.99 -9.64 8.81
N ALA A 541 9.82 -8.33 8.98
CA ALA A 541 10.72 -7.52 9.81
C ALA A 541 10.62 -7.92 11.29
N ALA A 542 9.40 -8.10 11.81
CA ALA A 542 9.18 -8.57 13.18
C ALA A 542 9.83 -9.94 13.42
N GLN A 543 9.67 -10.89 12.48
CA GLN A 543 10.32 -12.20 12.53
C GLN A 543 11.84 -12.11 12.63
N GLN A 544 12.46 -11.29 11.76
CA GLN A 544 13.92 -11.16 11.73
C GLN A 544 14.47 -10.44 12.98
N ILE A 545 13.76 -9.42 13.49
CA ILE A 545 14.15 -8.68 14.71
C ILE A 545 14.01 -9.58 15.94
N ALA A 546 12.93 -10.32 16.06
CA ALA A 546 12.66 -11.19 17.21
C ALA A 546 13.34 -12.57 17.08
N ASN A 547 13.89 -12.90 15.90
CA ASN A 547 14.44 -14.21 15.58
C ASN A 547 13.45 -15.36 15.89
N CYS A 548 12.23 -15.23 15.37
CA CYS A 548 11.12 -16.15 15.61
C CYS A 548 10.47 -16.61 14.29
N ARG A 549 9.50 -17.53 14.37
CA ARG A 549 8.76 -18.00 13.21
C ARG A 549 7.56 -17.10 12.91
N HIS A 550 6.99 -17.27 11.70
CA HIS A 550 5.82 -16.55 11.22
C HIS A 550 4.60 -16.74 12.13
N ASP A 551 4.33 -17.97 12.52
CA ASP A 551 3.22 -18.35 13.38
C ASP A 551 3.33 -17.79 14.81
N GLU A 552 4.54 -17.47 15.27
CA GLU A 552 4.74 -16.83 16.56
C GLU A 552 4.40 -15.32 16.52
N VAL A 553 4.66 -14.64 15.38
CA VAL A 553 4.25 -13.24 15.19
C VAL A 553 2.75 -13.11 15.08
N LEU A 554 2.07 -14.09 14.44
CA LEU A 554 0.63 -14.12 14.16
C LEU A 554 -0.14 -15.07 15.10
N ALA A 555 0.28 -15.18 16.37
CA ALA A 555 -0.28 -16.16 17.31
C ALA A 555 -1.60 -15.74 17.99
N PHE A 556 -2.21 -14.60 17.61
CA PHE A 556 -3.30 -13.98 18.37
C PHE A 556 -4.66 -14.05 17.66
N ALA A 557 -4.83 -14.93 16.70
CA ALA A 557 -6.05 -15.06 15.87
C ALA A 557 -7.32 -15.44 16.67
N GLU A 558 -7.17 -15.99 17.87
CA GLU A 558 -8.28 -16.31 18.76
C GLU A 558 -8.85 -15.08 19.49
N GLU A 559 -8.17 -13.93 19.47
CA GLU A 559 -8.59 -12.73 20.19
C GLU A 559 -9.68 -11.94 19.47
N GLY A 560 -10.01 -12.28 18.22
CA GLY A 560 -11.10 -11.66 17.48
C GLY A 560 -11.00 -11.87 15.98
N LYS A 561 -12.17 -12.04 15.35
CA LYS A 561 -12.31 -12.25 13.91
C LYS A 561 -12.76 -10.98 13.22
N ILE A 562 -12.30 -10.77 11.98
CA ILE A 562 -12.79 -9.70 11.11
C ILE A 562 -14.28 -9.91 10.85
N THR A 563 -15.05 -8.82 10.96
CA THR A 563 -16.43 -8.80 10.50
C THR A 563 -16.45 -8.43 9.01
N LEU A 564 -17.12 -9.26 8.20
CA LEU A 564 -17.45 -8.97 6.79
C LEU A 564 -18.95 -8.70 6.69
N SER A 565 -19.33 -7.62 6.04
CA SER A 565 -20.73 -7.20 5.87
C SER A 565 -20.96 -6.60 4.48
#